data_09da9855c3d047fba3d751d3f3b2be52
#
_entry.id   09da9855c3d047fba3d751d3f3b2be52
#
_cell.length_a   1.000
_cell.length_b   1.000
_cell.length_c   1.000
_cell.angle_alpha   90.00
_cell.angle_beta   90.00
_cell.angle_gamma   90.00
#
_symmetry.space_group_name_H-M   'P 1'
#
loop_
_entity.id
_entity.type
_entity.pdbx_description
1 polymer ?
#
loop_
_entity_poly.entity_id
_entity_poly.type
_entity_poly.pdbx_seq_one_letter_code
_entity_poly.pdbx_strand_id
1 'polypeptide(L)'
;PSSISYNDMTPEDIVEMDWEGGFIGKQPSSEWRFHRDILKSRNDINVVLHCHSINATSLSCHNRNIPAFHYIVGLAGGNNIRCAKYATFGTQELSDNALIAIKDRLACLLGHHGMICLGKTLKQALMLGCEVEAMSKMYIKALSIGNTDILSEEEMVKVVKQMERMSYGKGPEPEGTNDIAKRIDG
;
A
#
# COMPACT_ATOMS: atom_id res chain seq x y z
N PRO A 1 7.62 8.82 14.36
CA PRO A 1 8.73 9.76 14.64
C PRO A 1 9.91 9.51 13.72
N SER A 2 10.77 10.54 13.55
CA SER A 2 12.04 10.40 12.83
C SER A 2 13.14 9.88 13.75
N SER A 3 14.06 9.06 13.23
CA SER A 3 15.30 8.66 13.90
C SER A 3 15.17 7.88 15.23
N ILE A 4 14.06 7.20 15.46
CA ILE A 4 13.89 6.27 16.58
C ILE A 4 13.83 4.85 16.01
N SER A 5 14.63 3.93 16.57
CA SER A 5 14.56 2.51 16.21
C SER A 5 13.18 1.93 16.58
N TYR A 6 12.62 1.09 15.72
CA TYR A 6 11.35 0.41 16.03
C TYR A 6 11.39 -0.40 17.33
N ASN A 7 12.56 -0.95 17.68
CA ASN A 7 12.73 -1.71 18.92
C ASN A 7 12.71 -0.84 20.19
N ASP A 8 13.01 0.45 20.05
CA ASP A 8 13.08 1.41 21.15
C ASP A 8 11.84 2.33 21.21
N MET A 9 10.92 2.17 20.22
CA MET A 9 9.72 3.00 20.11
C MET A 9 8.66 2.57 21.10
N THR A 10 8.05 3.56 21.75
CA THR A 10 6.89 3.39 22.64
C THR A 10 5.65 4.08 22.06
N PRO A 11 4.44 3.79 22.56
CA PRO A 11 3.23 4.48 22.10
C PRO A 11 3.30 6.02 22.21
N GLU A 12 4.03 6.53 23.19
CA GLU A 12 4.23 7.97 23.46
C GLU A 12 5.13 8.64 22.41
N ASP A 13 5.81 7.84 21.60
CA ASP A 13 6.65 8.32 20.49
C ASP A 13 5.85 8.56 19.20
N ILE A 14 4.61 8.12 19.15
CA ILE A 14 3.72 8.36 18.01
C ILE A 14 3.38 9.83 17.93
N VAL A 15 3.69 10.44 16.80
CA VAL A 15 3.51 11.88 16.60
C VAL A 15 2.12 12.16 16.06
N GLU A 16 1.36 12.97 16.79
CA GLU A 16 0.10 13.53 16.31
C GLU A 16 0.39 14.78 15.47
N MET A 17 -0.24 14.86 14.30
CA MET A 17 -0.07 15.96 13.36
C MET A 17 -1.42 16.47 12.88
N ASP A 18 -1.52 17.77 12.68
CA ASP A 18 -2.65 18.37 11.98
C ASP A 18 -2.51 18.28 10.44
N TRP A 19 -3.56 18.68 9.75
CA TRP A 19 -3.59 18.65 8.30
C TRP A 19 -2.69 19.68 7.61
N GLU A 20 -2.24 20.68 8.32
CA GLU A 20 -1.35 21.76 7.88
C GLU A 20 0.12 21.39 8.07
N GLY A 21 0.40 20.29 8.82
CA GLY A 21 1.74 19.80 9.11
C GLY A 21 2.28 20.29 10.46
N GLY A 22 1.42 20.90 11.28
CA GLY A 22 1.75 21.25 12.67
C GLY A 22 1.79 19.99 13.54
N PHE A 23 2.71 19.95 14.51
CA PHE A 23 2.86 18.85 15.46
C PHE A 23 3.35 19.33 16.80
N ILE A 24 3.14 18.50 17.85
CA ILE A 24 3.63 18.77 19.21
C ILE A 24 4.52 17.60 19.62
N GLY A 25 5.64 17.90 20.25
CA GLY A 25 6.56 16.90 20.79
C GLY A 25 7.67 16.50 19.82
N LYS A 26 7.81 15.19 19.56
CA LYS A 26 8.93 14.64 18.75
C LYS A 26 8.78 14.98 17.27
N GLN A 27 9.91 15.02 16.58
CA GLN A 27 9.95 15.23 15.14
C GLN A 27 9.16 14.10 14.40
N PRO A 28 8.18 14.43 13.57
CA PRO A 28 7.48 13.43 12.78
C PRO A 28 8.40 12.78 11.75
N SER A 29 7.92 11.70 11.13
CA SER A 29 8.60 11.10 9.97
C SER A 29 8.87 12.16 8.89
N SER A 30 10.03 12.12 8.26
CA SER A 30 10.33 12.95 7.07
C SER A 30 9.30 12.75 5.95
N GLU A 31 8.68 11.59 5.93
CA GLU A 31 7.74 11.14 4.90
C GLU A 31 6.27 11.56 5.15
N TRP A 32 6.02 12.39 6.17
CA TRP A 32 4.66 12.77 6.58
C TRP A 32 3.80 13.37 5.47
N ARG A 33 4.42 13.98 4.42
CA ARG A 33 3.68 14.66 3.34
C ARG A 33 2.82 13.68 2.54
N PHE A 34 3.39 12.59 2.02
CA PHE A 34 2.58 11.63 1.27
C PHE A 34 1.56 10.90 2.17
N HIS A 35 1.87 10.64 3.44
CA HIS A 35 0.87 10.10 4.38
C HIS A 35 -0.34 11.02 4.48
N ARG A 36 -0.12 12.31 4.74
CA ARG A 36 -1.16 13.33 4.82
C ARG A 36 -1.93 13.45 3.51
N ASP A 37 -1.23 13.61 2.41
CA ASP A 37 -1.84 13.95 1.12
C ASP A 37 -2.66 12.80 0.56
N ILE A 38 -2.21 11.55 0.74
CA ILE A 38 -2.99 10.36 0.40
C ILE A 38 -4.27 10.30 1.25
N LEU A 39 -4.18 10.48 2.57
CA LEU A 39 -5.35 10.49 3.45
C LEU A 39 -6.32 11.61 3.09
N LYS A 40 -5.83 12.80 2.73
CA LYS A 40 -6.68 13.91 2.24
C LYS A 40 -7.37 13.61 0.92
N SER A 41 -6.73 12.85 0.03
CA SER A 41 -7.24 12.56 -1.32
C SER A 41 -8.20 11.36 -1.38
N ARG A 42 -8.30 10.55 -0.32
CA ARG A 42 -8.98 9.26 -0.29
C ARG A 42 -9.86 9.11 0.96
N ASN A 43 -11.19 9.10 0.76
CA ASN A 43 -12.15 8.89 1.87
C ASN A 43 -12.45 7.41 2.14
N ASP A 44 -11.93 6.51 1.32
CA ASP A 44 -12.17 5.06 1.39
C ASP A 44 -11.11 4.31 2.18
N ILE A 45 -10.06 4.99 2.66
CA ILE A 45 -8.96 4.43 3.46
C ILE A 45 -8.72 5.27 4.73
N ASN A 46 -8.12 4.65 5.74
CA ASN A 46 -7.74 5.33 6.98
C ASN A 46 -6.27 5.10 7.36
N VAL A 47 -5.56 4.27 6.61
CA VAL A 47 -4.18 3.87 6.91
C VAL A 47 -3.33 3.94 5.66
N VAL A 48 -2.18 4.57 5.80
CA VAL A 48 -1.09 4.58 4.82
C VAL A 48 0.12 3.91 5.49
N LEU A 49 0.51 2.75 4.97
CA LEU A 49 1.73 2.05 5.38
C LEU A 49 2.83 2.37 4.38
N HIS A 50 4.00 2.71 4.87
CA HIS A 50 5.22 2.85 4.09
C HIS A 50 6.33 1.99 4.68
N CYS A 51 7.08 1.31 3.83
CA CYS A 51 8.28 0.59 4.25
C CYS A 51 9.26 0.37 3.09
N HIS A 52 10.49 -0.02 3.45
CA HIS A 52 11.57 -0.36 2.53
C HIS A 52 11.79 -1.87 2.49
N SER A 53 10.74 -2.65 2.20
CA SER A 53 10.86 -4.10 2.10
C SER A 53 11.76 -4.51 0.93
N ILE A 54 12.55 -5.57 1.12
CA ILE A 54 13.72 -5.85 0.27
C ILE A 54 13.36 -6.02 -1.21
N ASN A 55 12.36 -6.86 -1.52
CA ASN A 55 12.04 -7.19 -2.90
C ASN A 55 11.28 -6.05 -3.61
N ALA A 56 10.34 -5.39 -2.91
CA ALA A 56 9.63 -4.25 -3.46
C ALA A 56 10.60 -3.07 -3.72
N THR A 57 11.49 -2.80 -2.78
CA THR A 57 12.53 -1.77 -2.95
C THR A 57 13.47 -2.12 -4.10
N SER A 58 13.88 -3.40 -4.25
CA SER A 58 14.73 -3.83 -5.37
C SER A 58 14.09 -3.55 -6.72
N LEU A 59 12.79 -3.82 -6.88
CA LEU A 59 12.06 -3.47 -8.10
C LEU A 59 11.96 -1.96 -8.31
N SER A 60 11.73 -1.21 -7.24
CA SER A 60 11.64 0.25 -7.28
C SER A 60 12.95 0.90 -7.76
N CYS A 61 14.11 0.30 -7.45
CA CYS A 61 15.41 0.75 -7.95
C CYS A 61 15.57 0.62 -9.47
N HIS A 62 14.73 -0.16 -10.12
CA HIS A 62 14.67 -0.27 -11.57
C HIS A 62 13.54 0.58 -12.18
N ASN A 63 12.83 1.38 -11.38
CA ASN A 63 11.64 2.13 -11.80
C ASN A 63 10.60 1.24 -12.52
N ARG A 64 10.48 -0.03 -12.11
CA ARG A 64 9.60 -1.01 -12.72
C ARG A 64 8.26 -1.10 -11.99
N ASN A 65 7.18 -1.05 -12.77
CA ASN A 65 5.87 -1.47 -12.30
C ASN A 65 5.85 -3.00 -12.11
N ILE A 66 5.00 -3.49 -11.23
CA ILE A 66 4.65 -4.91 -11.18
C ILE A 66 3.39 -5.10 -12.02
N PRO A 67 3.49 -5.74 -13.21
CA PRO A 67 2.35 -5.97 -14.08
C PRO A 67 1.49 -7.13 -13.59
N ALA A 68 0.39 -7.42 -14.27
CA ALA A 68 -0.50 -8.56 -13.98
C ALA A 68 0.14 -9.92 -14.34
N PHE A 69 1.38 -10.18 -13.89
CA PHE A 69 2.06 -11.46 -14.09
C PHE A 69 1.42 -12.61 -13.29
N HIS A 70 0.64 -12.28 -12.28
CA HIS A 70 -0.06 -13.20 -11.41
C HIS A 70 -1.38 -12.55 -10.93
N TYR A 71 -2.45 -13.34 -10.78
CA TYR A 71 -3.78 -12.81 -10.43
C TYR A 71 -3.80 -12.02 -9.11
N ILE A 72 -2.92 -12.38 -8.16
CA ILE A 72 -2.87 -11.76 -6.83
C ILE A 72 -2.52 -10.25 -6.88
N VAL A 73 -1.97 -9.76 -8.00
CA VAL A 73 -1.76 -8.32 -8.24
C VAL A 73 -3.07 -7.53 -8.10
N GLY A 74 -4.21 -8.19 -8.33
CA GLY A 74 -5.54 -7.63 -8.11
C GLY A 74 -5.80 -7.13 -6.69
N LEU A 75 -5.10 -7.64 -5.67
CA LEU A 75 -5.16 -7.12 -4.29
C LEU A 75 -4.76 -5.65 -4.19
N ALA A 76 -3.91 -5.18 -5.07
CA ALA A 76 -3.53 -3.76 -5.14
C ALA A 76 -4.62 -2.86 -5.78
N GLY A 77 -5.80 -3.41 -6.09
CA GLY A 77 -6.94 -2.66 -6.62
C GLY A 77 -6.92 -2.48 -8.13
N GLY A 78 -6.20 -3.31 -8.90
CA GLY A 78 -6.18 -3.22 -10.35
C GLY A 78 -5.26 -4.23 -11.03
N ASN A 79 -4.85 -3.90 -12.26
CA ASN A 79 -4.05 -4.78 -13.11
C ASN A 79 -2.53 -4.58 -12.99
N ASN A 80 -2.07 -3.71 -12.08
CA ASN A 80 -0.66 -3.44 -11.85
C ASN A 80 -0.43 -2.74 -10.51
N ILE A 81 0.81 -2.78 -10.03
CA ILE A 81 1.34 -1.91 -8.98
C ILE A 81 2.32 -0.96 -9.67
N ARG A 82 1.99 0.33 -9.67
CA ARG A 82 2.80 1.34 -10.37
C ARG A 82 4.00 1.74 -9.54
N CYS A 83 5.09 2.11 -10.20
CA CYS A 83 6.25 2.73 -9.58
C CYS A 83 6.18 4.25 -9.82
N ALA A 84 6.11 5.02 -8.75
CA ALA A 84 6.18 6.48 -8.80
C ALA A 84 7.57 6.93 -9.27
N LYS A 85 7.64 8.07 -9.94
CA LYS A 85 8.92 8.70 -10.28
C LYS A 85 9.70 9.00 -9.00
N TYR A 86 11.03 8.86 -9.09
CA TYR A 86 11.91 9.26 -8.01
C TYR A 86 11.79 10.77 -7.72
N ALA A 87 11.77 11.08 -6.46
CA ALA A 87 12.04 12.42 -5.92
C ALA A 87 12.76 12.26 -4.57
N THR A 88 13.45 13.29 -4.12
CA THR A 88 14.15 13.26 -2.84
C THR A 88 13.17 13.02 -1.70
N PHE A 89 13.55 12.16 -0.76
CA PHE A 89 12.72 11.84 0.41
C PHE A 89 12.33 13.13 1.19
N GLY A 90 11.14 13.12 1.79
CA GLY A 90 10.61 14.24 2.57
C GLY A 90 10.13 15.44 1.75
N THR A 91 10.18 15.41 0.42
CA THR A 91 9.74 16.51 -0.44
C THR A 91 8.26 16.44 -0.81
N GLN A 92 7.67 17.56 -1.17
CA GLN A 92 6.32 17.60 -1.74
C GLN A 92 6.27 16.90 -3.10
N GLU A 93 7.33 17.00 -3.90
CA GLU A 93 7.44 16.32 -5.20
C GLU A 93 7.30 14.79 -5.05
N LEU A 94 7.90 14.20 -4.02
CA LEU A 94 7.72 12.77 -3.73
C LEU A 94 6.24 12.46 -3.42
N SER A 95 5.58 13.30 -2.63
CA SER A 95 4.15 13.15 -2.32
C SER A 95 3.29 13.22 -3.58
N ASP A 96 3.53 14.20 -4.44
CA ASP A 96 2.79 14.39 -5.70
C ASP A 96 2.98 13.19 -6.63
N ASN A 97 4.20 12.69 -6.78
CA ASN A 97 4.50 11.49 -7.57
C ASN A 97 3.83 10.23 -6.99
N ALA A 98 3.79 10.10 -5.67
CA ALA A 98 3.09 9.02 -4.98
C ALA A 98 1.59 9.06 -5.25
N LEU A 99 0.95 10.24 -5.16
CA LEU A 99 -0.47 10.43 -5.48
C LEU A 99 -0.82 10.00 -6.90
N ILE A 100 0.03 10.32 -7.88
CA ILE A 100 -0.15 9.88 -9.27
C ILE A 100 -0.08 8.35 -9.37
N ALA A 101 0.91 7.73 -8.75
CA ALA A 101 1.09 6.29 -8.83
C ALA A 101 -0.01 5.50 -8.11
N ILE A 102 -0.49 6.01 -6.96
CA ILE A 102 -1.50 5.34 -6.12
C ILE A 102 -2.95 5.58 -6.58
N LYS A 103 -3.17 6.46 -7.57
CA LYS A 103 -4.50 6.77 -8.07
C LYS A 103 -5.22 5.49 -8.51
N ASP A 104 -6.41 5.24 -7.99
CA ASP A 104 -7.23 4.03 -8.25
C ASP A 104 -6.50 2.72 -7.93
N ARG A 105 -5.57 2.76 -6.96
CA ARG A 105 -4.82 1.60 -6.45
C ARG A 105 -4.77 1.62 -4.92
N LEU A 106 -4.44 0.47 -4.35
CA LEU A 106 -4.19 0.31 -2.91
C LEU A 106 -2.70 0.15 -2.58
N ALA A 107 -1.85 0.02 -3.59
CA ALA A 107 -0.40 -0.05 -3.42
C ALA A 107 0.33 0.61 -4.59
N CYS A 108 1.50 1.17 -4.30
CA CYS A 108 2.48 1.61 -5.30
C CYS A 108 3.91 1.42 -4.79
N LEU A 109 4.85 1.36 -5.71
CA LEU A 109 6.28 1.49 -5.44
C LEU A 109 6.67 2.96 -5.54
N LEU A 110 7.71 3.35 -4.81
CA LEU A 110 8.36 4.66 -4.91
C LEU A 110 9.76 4.44 -5.53
N GLY A 111 10.03 5.04 -6.68
CA GLY A 111 11.28 4.85 -7.40
C GLY A 111 12.51 5.08 -6.51
N HIS A 112 13.45 4.11 -6.49
CA HIS A 112 14.67 4.10 -5.65
C HIS A 112 14.42 4.30 -4.15
N HIS A 113 13.23 3.91 -3.63
CA HIS A 113 12.89 4.23 -2.24
C HIS A 113 12.24 3.05 -1.50
N GLY A 114 11.06 2.62 -1.93
CA GLY A 114 10.30 1.59 -1.22
C GLY A 114 8.89 1.42 -1.76
N MET A 115 7.93 1.17 -0.88
CA MET A 115 6.53 0.99 -1.24
C MET A 115 5.56 1.71 -0.30
N ILE A 116 4.35 1.96 -0.81
CA ILE A 116 3.19 2.42 -0.05
C ILE A 116 2.07 1.40 -0.22
N CYS A 117 1.36 1.08 0.88
CA CYS A 117 0.16 0.26 0.89
C CYS A 117 -0.94 0.94 1.72
N LEU A 118 -2.17 0.82 1.25
CA LEU A 118 -3.33 1.48 1.84
C LEU A 118 -4.28 0.46 2.48
N GLY A 119 -5.02 0.88 3.50
CA GLY A 119 -6.05 0.06 4.12
C GLY A 119 -7.07 0.86 4.91
N LYS A 120 -8.22 0.25 5.19
CA LYS A 120 -9.20 0.80 6.15
C LYS A 120 -8.77 0.59 7.59
N THR A 121 -7.94 -0.41 7.84
CA THR A 121 -7.39 -0.76 9.15
C THR A 121 -5.89 -1.02 9.05
N LEU A 122 -5.17 -0.91 10.17
CA LEU A 122 -3.75 -1.27 10.27
C LEU A 122 -3.48 -2.69 9.77
N LYS A 123 -4.35 -3.64 10.14
CA LYS A 123 -4.24 -5.03 9.72
C LYS A 123 -4.33 -5.19 8.19
N GLN A 124 -5.26 -4.49 7.55
CA GLN A 124 -5.40 -4.54 6.09
C GLN A 124 -4.20 -3.94 5.37
N ALA A 125 -3.72 -2.77 5.81
CA ALA A 125 -2.55 -2.14 5.21
C ALA A 125 -1.29 -3.01 5.37
N LEU A 126 -1.07 -3.60 6.55
CA LEU A 126 0.06 -4.49 6.81
C LEU A 126 -0.03 -5.77 5.98
N MET A 127 -1.21 -6.41 5.91
CA MET A 127 -1.42 -7.61 5.10
C MET A 127 -1.13 -7.33 3.63
N LEU A 128 -1.63 -6.22 3.09
CA LEU A 128 -1.32 -5.82 1.71
C LEU A 128 0.18 -5.57 1.53
N GLY A 129 0.86 -4.97 2.51
CA GLY A 129 2.31 -4.78 2.49
C GLY A 129 3.07 -6.09 2.40
N CYS A 130 2.68 -7.10 3.18
CA CYS A 130 3.26 -8.45 3.10
C CYS A 130 3.01 -9.10 1.72
N GLU A 131 1.81 -8.93 1.16
CA GLU A 131 1.48 -9.46 -0.17
C GLU A 131 2.27 -8.74 -1.28
N VAL A 132 2.44 -7.41 -1.21
CA VAL A 132 3.26 -6.67 -2.18
C VAL A 132 4.71 -7.12 -2.14
N GLU A 133 5.27 -7.35 -0.96
CA GLU A 133 6.63 -7.89 -0.81
C GLU A 133 6.73 -9.31 -1.40
N ALA A 134 5.75 -10.18 -1.12
CA ALA A 134 5.69 -11.53 -1.67
C ALA A 134 5.56 -11.52 -3.20
N MET A 135 4.66 -10.70 -3.76
CA MET A 135 4.51 -10.50 -5.20
C MET A 135 5.80 -9.99 -5.85
N SER A 136 6.46 -9.04 -5.20
CA SER A 136 7.75 -8.49 -5.68
C SER A 136 8.80 -9.60 -5.78
N LYS A 137 8.91 -10.43 -4.75
CA LYS A 137 9.80 -11.59 -4.74
C LYS A 137 9.47 -12.60 -5.84
N MET A 138 8.18 -12.91 -6.03
CA MET A 138 7.74 -13.81 -7.10
C MET A 138 8.07 -13.23 -8.48
N TYR A 139 7.80 -11.94 -8.69
CA TYR A 139 8.07 -11.29 -9.97
C TYR A 139 9.56 -11.27 -10.32
N ILE A 140 10.43 -10.94 -9.36
CA ILE A 140 11.89 -11.02 -9.54
C ILE A 140 12.31 -12.43 -9.96
N LYS A 141 11.78 -13.47 -9.27
CA LYS A 141 12.08 -14.87 -9.61
C LYS A 141 11.54 -15.26 -10.99
N ALA A 142 10.34 -14.82 -11.36
CA ALA A 142 9.78 -15.09 -12.68
C ALA A 142 10.64 -14.46 -13.78
N LEU A 143 11.10 -13.22 -13.59
CA LEU A 143 11.98 -12.52 -14.53
C LEU A 143 13.36 -13.21 -14.69
N SER A 144 13.83 -13.96 -13.69
CA SER A 144 15.09 -14.71 -13.79
C SER A 144 15.00 -15.93 -14.70
N ILE A 145 13.80 -16.40 -15.02
CA ILE A 145 13.53 -17.50 -15.96
C ILE A 145 13.35 -16.97 -17.38
N GLY A 146 12.92 -15.71 -17.52
CA GLY A 146 12.63 -15.06 -18.79
C GLY A 146 11.51 -14.03 -18.67
N ASN A 147 10.97 -13.61 -19.81
CA ASN A 147 9.81 -12.74 -19.84
C ASN A 147 8.58 -13.49 -19.31
N THR A 148 7.81 -12.82 -18.47
CA THR A 148 6.55 -13.36 -17.96
C THR A 148 5.39 -13.04 -18.91
N ASP A 149 4.47 -13.98 -19.07
CA ASP A 149 3.16 -13.71 -19.65
C ASP A 149 2.36 -12.82 -18.70
N ILE A 150 1.53 -11.95 -19.27
CA ILE A 150 0.74 -10.98 -18.53
C ILE A 150 -0.74 -11.28 -18.78
N LEU A 151 -1.50 -11.38 -17.69
CA LEU A 151 -2.96 -11.54 -17.77
C LEU A 151 -3.59 -10.30 -18.43
N SER A 152 -4.61 -10.55 -19.25
CA SER A 152 -5.31 -9.46 -19.94
C SER A 152 -6.04 -8.54 -18.96
N GLU A 153 -6.34 -7.32 -19.40
CA GLU A 153 -7.10 -6.36 -18.60
C GLU A 153 -8.49 -6.90 -18.27
N GLU A 154 -9.16 -7.55 -19.24
CA GLU A 154 -10.47 -8.17 -19.04
C GLU A 154 -10.43 -9.29 -18.01
N GLU A 155 -9.35 -10.09 -17.98
CA GLU A 155 -9.20 -11.13 -16.98
C GLU A 155 -8.96 -10.52 -15.59
N MET A 156 -8.13 -9.49 -15.48
CA MET A 156 -7.91 -8.82 -14.21
C MET A 156 -9.15 -8.13 -13.65
N VAL A 157 -10.05 -7.62 -14.49
CA VAL A 157 -11.37 -7.12 -14.05
C VAL A 157 -12.20 -8.24 -13.40
N LYS A 158 -12.21 -9.45 -13.99
CA LYS A 158 -12.89 -10.61 -13.37
C LYS A 158 -12.26 -11.02 -12.06
N VAL A 159 -10.92 -11.02 -12.00
CA VAL A 159 -10.15 -11.34 -10.79
C VAL A 159 -10.51 -10.40 -9.66
N VAL A 160 -10.47 -9.07 -9.88
CA VAL A 160 -10.78 -8.07 -8.84
C VAL A 160 -12.22 -8.25 -8.34
N LYS A 161 -13.20 -8.41 -9.23
CA LYS A 161 -14.61 -8.69 -8.86
C LYS A 161 -14.75 -9.98 -8.03
N GLN A 162 -14.01 -11.03 -8.39
CA GLN A 162 -14.02 -12.28 -7.65
C GLN A 162 -13.41 -12.12 -6.24
N MET A 163 -12.30 -11.37 -6.11
CA MET A 163 -11.70 -11.05 -4.83
C MET A 163 -12.66 -10.26 -3.93
N GLU A 164 -13.35 -9.27 -4.47
CA GLU A 164 -14.37 -8.50 -3.74
C GLU A 164 -15.50 -9.39 -3.22
N ARG A 165 -16.04 -10.26 -4.10
CA ARG A 165 -17.10 -11.21 -3.74
C ARG A 165 -16.70 -12.19 -2.65
N MET A 166 -15.44 -12.60 -2.64
CA MET A 166 -14.89 -13.54 -1.65
C MET A 166 -14.33 -12.85 -0.42
N SER A 167 -14.40 -11.54 -0.32
CA SER A 167 -13.72 -10.74 0.71
C SER A 167 -12.21 -11.05 0.81
N TYR A 168 -11.62 -11.45 -0.33
CA TYR A 168 -10.21 -11.84 -0.40
C TYR A 168 -9.32 -10.64 -0.05
N GLY A 169 -8.38 -10.83 0.85
CA GLY A 169 -7.51 -9.75 1.29
C GLY A 169 -8.10 -8.81 2.35
N LYS A 170 -9.37 -9.00 2.76
CA LYS A 170 -9.99 -8.15 3.80
C LYS A 170 -9.74 -8.64 5.22
N GLY A 171 -9.24 -9.86 5.39
CA GLY A 171 -9.12 -10.53 6.69
C GLY A 171 -10.48 -10.98 7.24
N PRO A 172 -10.52 -11.74 8.32
CA PRO A 172 -11.79 -12.04 8.99
C PRO A 172 -12.42 -10.73 9.49
N GLU A 173 -13.72 -10.59 9.29
CA GLU A 173 -14.47 -9.52 9.94
C GLU A 173 -14.32 -9.62 11.47
N PRO A 174 -14.36 -8.52 12.22
CA PRO A 174 -14.35 -8.57 13.67
C PRO A 174 -15.49 -9.49 14.13
N GLU A 175 -15.19 -10.42 15.04
CA GLU A 175 -16.22 -11.27 15.67
C GLU A 175 -17.32 -10.37 16.25
N GLY A 176 -18.56 -10.57 15.84
CA GLY A 176 -19.74 -9.84 16.34
C GLY A 176 -20.50 -8.99 15.32
N THR A 177 -20.01 -8.78 14.11
CA THR A 177 -20.75 -7.98 13.08
C THR A 177 -21.79 -8.79 12.31
N ASN A 178 -21.69 -10.12 12.28
CA ASN A 178 -22.64 -10.98 11.55
C ASN A 178 -24.00 -11.20 12.23
N ASP A 179 -24.13 -10.90 13.53
CA ASP A 179 -25.37 -11.16 14.27
C ASP A 179 -26.38 -9.99 14.22
N ILE A 180 -25.92 -8.78 13.87
CA ILE A 180 -26.81 -7.61 13.86
C ILE A 180 -27.60 -7.53 12.54
N ALA A 181 -27.00 -7.87 11.41
CA ALA A 181 -27.68 -7.82 10.12
C ALA A 181 -28.79 -8.88 9.98
N LYS A 182 -28.65 -10.05 10.63
CA LYS A 182 -29.68 -11.12 10.61
C LYS A 182 -30.86 -10.87 11.55
N ARG A 183 -30.79 -9.89 12.45
CA ARG A 183 -31.86 -9.54 13.41
C ARG A 183 -32.79 -8.44 12.91
N ILE A 184 -32.49 -7.82 11.77
CA ILE A 184 -33.29 -6.69 11.24
C ILE A 184 -34.28 -7.19 10.16
N ASP A 185 -34.09 -8.37 9.58
CA ASP A 185 -34.94 -8.95 8.52
C ASP A 185 -35.82 -10.13 9.02
N GLY A 186 -36.09 -10.20 10.33
CA GLY A 186 -36.97 -11.21 10.92
C GLY A 186 -38.22 -10.59 11.57
#